data_eec24e66dac1909134256223ecc26512
#
_entry.id   eec24e66dac1909134256223ecc26512
#
_cell.length_a   1.000
_cell.length_b   1.000
_cell.length_c   1.000
_cell.angle_alpha   90.00
_cell.angle_beta   90.00
_cell.angle_gamma   90.00
#
_symmetry.space_group_name_H-M   'P 1'
#
loop_
_entity.id
_entity.type
_entity.pdbx_description
1 polymer ?
#
loop_
_entity_poly.entity_id
_entity_poly.type
_entity_poly.pdbx_seq_one_letter_code
_entity_poly.pdbx_strand_id
1 'polypeptide(L)'
;MRNKRKYIRTTGIILLFCVALLNTACVSKQKEKVVLELNQGVLSLIPLNQNAVRVQFSQPGSAPMEELIYTEKLPVPEYEVTEDKQSLVLSLDEISVEFDKGTEVLTFKDANKRIILQEKVDGRFMKASSVQNEPTYQVEQHFVSPKDEYIYGTGQFQDGYLNIRGLTRRLTQVNTQISIPFILSSKGYGLLWNNYGLTDFNPADQFVELTPANASGEAVTVNTTGTSGNVRETRQTYSFTASVEVPRSGSYSLLLDVGQRMARKYYLVIDGQKIMDVNNLWLPPTTSAIVELTAGKHDIEVQGERNDKPVLYWRPVSEETVFRSPVAQMLDYTVFAGNGDEVIASYRELTGPAPMMPLWSLGYIHCRERC
;
A
#
# COMPACT_ATOMS: atom_id res chain seq x y z
N MET A 1 43.19 58.13 86.26
CA MET A 1 42.48 58.56 85.04
C MET A 1 42.33 57.42 84.12
N ARG A 2 41.12 56.89 83.90
CA ARG A 2 40.85 55.57 83.34
C ARG A 2 40.65 55.63 81.82
N ASN A 3 41.53 54.94 81.10
CA ASN A 3 41.38 54.71 79.66
C ASN A 3 40.39 53.59 79.42
N LYS A 4 39.29 53.89 78.76
CA LYS A 4 38.34 52.85 78.23
C LYS A 4 38.73 52.50 76.81
N ARG A 5 39.17 51.27 76.61
CA ARG A 5 39.31 50.64 75.31
C ARG A 5 37.91 50.19 74.80
N LYS A 6 37.54 50.72 73.60
CA LYS A 6 36.36 50.25 72.87
C LYS A 6 36.78 49.04 72.03
N TYR A 7 36.12 47.93 72.22
CA TYR A 7 36.20 46.77 71.32
C TYR A 7 35.21 47.03 70.17
N ILE A 8 35.75 47.04 68.95
CA ILE A 8 34.94 46.98 67.69
C ILE A 8 34.74 45.51 67.36
N ARG A 9 33.51 45.04 67.45
CA ARG A 9 33.13 43.72 66.94
C ARG A 9 32.87 43.85 65.46
N THR A 10 33.74 43.23 64.62
CA THR A 10 33.56 43.08 63.20
C THR A 10 32.65 41.86 62.98
N THR A 11 31.42 42.08 62.61
CA THR A 11 30.49 41.05 62.20
C THR A 11 30.80 40.75 60.77
N GLY A 12 31.41 39.58 60.49
CA GLY A 12 31.63 39.10 59.15
C GLY A 12 30.30 38.60 58.55
N ILE A 13 29.83 39.27 57.54
CA ILE A 13 28.73 38.78 56.68
C ILE A 13 29.34 37.82 55.67
N ILE A 14 29.10 36.55 55.91
CA ILE A 14 29.38 35.49 54.88
C ILE A 14 28.27 35.59 53.85
N LEU A 15 28.60 36.17 52.69
CA LEU A 15 27.74 36.20 51.52
C LEU A 15 27.85 34.83 50.84
N LEU A 16 26.85 33.97 51.06
CA LEU A 16 26.70 32.70 50.36
C LEU A 16 26.25 33.01 48.94
N PHE A 17 27.19 32.97 47.98
CA PHE A 17 26.84 32.99 46.55
C PHE A 17 26.31 31.62 46.16
N CYS A 18 24.99 31.43 46.18
CA CYS A 18 24.32 30.35 45.50
C CYS A 18 24.41 30.61 43.98
N VAL A 19 25.41 30.04 43.33
CA VAL A 19 25.44 29.92 41.86
C VAL A 19 24.38 28.90 41.50
N ALA A 20 23.17 29.35 41.20
CA ALA A 20 22.17 28.53 40.51
C ALA A 20 22.69 28.34 39.09
N LEU A 21 23.27 27.16 38.84
CA LEU A 21 23.48 26.63 37.47
C LEU A 21 22.09 26.46 36.86
N LEU A 22 21.61 27.47 36.17
CA LEU A 22 20.54 27.34 35.20
C LEU A 22 21.08 26.48 34.06
N ASN A 23 20.87 25.17 34.16
CA ASN A 23 20.91 24.30 33.00
C ASN A 23 19.78 24.76 32.07
N THR A 24 20.03 25.74 31.23
CA THR A 24 19.26 25.96 30.02
C THR A 24 19.56 24.75 29.15
N ALA A 25 18.76 23.70 29.32
CA ALA A 25 18.66 22.65 28.30
C ALA A 25 18.22 23.38 27.03
N CYS A 26 19.16 23.54 26.13
CA CYS A 26 18.86 23.95 24.77
C CYS A 26 18.00 22.84 24.20
N VAL A 27 16.69 22.96 24.26
CA VAL A 27 15.77 22.05 23.55
C VAL A 27 16.03 22.32 22.08
N SER A 28 16.93 21.56 21.48
CA SER A 28 17.09 21.58 20.04
C SER A 28 15.74 21.12 19.48
N LYS A 29 15.10 21.98 18.70
CA LYS A 29 13.86 21.61 18.02
C LYS A 29 14.14 20.34 17.20
N GLN A 30 13.41 19.28 17.50
CA GLN A 30 13.55 17.99 16.83
C GLN A 30 13.33 18.17 15.33
N LYS A 31 14.13 17.54 14.50
CA LYS A 31 13.98 17.63 13.05
C LYS A 31 12.68 16.96 12.63
N GLU A 32 12.02 17.49 11.61
CA GLU A 32 10.78 16.92 11.09
C GLU A 32 11.00 15.57 10.36
N LYS A 33 12.23 15.34 9.90
CA LYS A 33 12.60 14.10 9.16
C LYS A 33 14.10 13.83 9.24
N VAL A 34 14.46 12.57 9.06
CA VAL A 34 15.82 12.09 8.80
C VAL A 34 16.01 11.95 7.30
N VAL A 35 17.07 12.52 6.75
CA VAL A 35 17.36 12.52 5.31
C VAL A 35 18.65 11.78 5.04
N LEU A 36 18.61 10.86 4.09
CA LEU A 36 19.72 10.03 3.64
C LEU A 36 19.96 10.29 2.14
N GLU A 37 21.13 10.79 1.82
CA GLU A 37 21.57 10.97 0.44
C GLU A 37 22.10 9.65 -0.10
N LEU A 38 21.42 9.10 -1.12
CA LEU A 38 21.80 7.86 -1.78
C LEU A 38 22.31 8.14 -3.19
N ASN A 39 22.99 7.19 -3.79
CA ASN A 39 23.53 7.36 -5.16
C ASN A 39 22.42 7.63 -6.20
N GLN A 40 21.23 7.09 -5.99
CA GLN A 40 20.11 7.19 -6.94
C GLN A 40 19.06 8.24 -6.56
N GLY A 41 19.19 8.92 -5.42
CA GLY A 41 18.21 9.89 -4.95
C GLY A 41 18.28 10.17 -3.45
N VAL A 42 17.22 10.73 -2.92
CA VAL A 42 17.10 11.12 -1.53
C VAL A 42 16.03 10.29 -0.84
N LEU A 43 16.41 9.60 0.22
CA LEU A 43 15.52 8.85 1.09
C LEU A 43 15.21 9.68 2.34
N SER A 44 13.94 9.88 2.66
CA SER A 44 13.48 10.57 3.85
C SER A 44 12.68 9.64 4.75
N LEU A 45 13.03 9.60 6.03
CA LEU A 45 12.26 8.93 7.08
C LEU A 45 11.56 10.00 7.91
N ILE A 46 10.24 9.97 7.93
CA ILE A 46 9.39 10.99 8.55
C ILE A 46 8.58 10.32 9.66
N PRO A 47 8.95 10.53 10.93
CA PRO A 47 8.14 10.06 12.04
C PRO A 47 6.82 10.85 12.08
N LEU A 48 5.69 10.16 12.04
CA LEU A 48 4.37 10.77 12.02
C LEU A 48 3.72 10.80 13.41
N ASN A 49 3.82 9.69 14.13
CA ASN A 49 3.46 9.53 15.55
C ASN A 49 4.27 8.39 16.15
N GLN A 50 3.96 7.92 17.37
CA GLN A 50 4.80 6.95 18.09
C GLN A 50 4.85 5.55 17.48
N ASN A 51 3.93 5.20 16.58
CA ASN A 51 3.89 3.90 15.92
C ASN A 51 3.88 3.97 14.38
N ALA A 52 4.10 5.16 13.78
CA ALA A 52 4.06 5.32 12.33
C ALA A 52 5.25 6.10 11.78
N VAL A 53 5.88 5.56 10.75
CA VAL A 53 6.97 6.20 9.99
C VAL A 53 6.64 6.18 8.50
N ARG A 54 6.66 7.37 7.88
CA ARG A 54 6.55 7.55 6.44
C ARG A 54 7.92 7.51 5.80
N VAL A 55 8.01 6.82 4.69
CA VAL A 55 9.20 6.70 3.85
C VAL A 55 8.94 7.35 2.51
N GLN A 56 9.80 8.28 2.14
CA GLN A 56 9.75 8.93 0.83
C GLN A 56 11.09 8.76 0.13
N PHE A 57 11.05 8.32 -1.13
CA PHE A 57 12.23 8.31 -1.97
C PHE A 57 11.96 9.13 -3.23
N SER A 58 12.86 10.08 -3.51
CA SER A 58 12.76 10.99 -4.64
C SER A 58 14.06 11.05 -5.42
N GLN A 59 13.98 11.27 -6.73
CA GLN A 59 15.12 11.50 -7.61
C GLN A 59 15.26 13.01 -7.92
N PRO A 60 16.42 13.48 -8.39
CA PRO A 60 16.58 14.85 -8.84
C PRO A 60 15.53 15.21 -9.91
N GLY A 61 14.81 16.29 -9.69
CA GLY A 61 13.71 16.72 -10.59
C GLY A 61 12.32 16.20 -10.21
N SER A 62 12.20 15.37 -9.17
CA SER A 62 10.88 14.98 -8.62
C SER A 62 10.13 16.21 -8.11
N ALA A 63 8.86 16.36 -8.50
CA ALA A 63 7.98 17.37 -7.92
C ALA A 63 7.51 16.92 -6.52
N PRO A 64 7.24 17.85 -5.60
CA PRO A 64 6.59 17.50 -4.34
C PRO A 64 5.18 16.95 -4.63
N MET A 65 4.77 15.93 -3.90
CA MET A 65 3.42 15.40 -3.96
C MET A 65 2.50 16.25 -3.08
N GLU A 66 1.33 16.62 -3.61
CA GLU A 66 0.29 17.25 -2.80
C GLU A 66 -0.18 16.27 -1.72
N GLU A 67 -0.33 16.75 -0.48
CA GLU A 67 -0.79 15.93 0.63
C GLU A 67 -2.31 15.91 0.69
N LEU A 68 -2.93 14.77 0.36
CA LEU A 68 -4.37 14.60 0.35
C LEU A 68 -4.89 13.65 1.44
N ILE A 69 -4.00 12.85 2.05
CA ILE A 69 -4.40 11.82 3.01
C ILE A 69 -4.16 12.27 4.45
N TYR A 70 -2.98 12.80 4.74
CA TYR A 70 -2.63 13.24 6.09
C TYR A 70 -3.11 14.67 6.32
N THR A 71 -4.36 14.82 6.74
CA THR A 71 -5.02 16.12 6.93
C THR A 71 -4.74 16.72 8.30
N GLU A 72 -4.43 15.87 9.29
CA GLU A 72 -4.13 16.32 10.65
C GLU A 72 -2.66 16.69 10.79
N LYS A 73 -2.41 17.91 11.27
CA LYS A 73 -1.06 18.40 11.56
C LYS A 73 -0.68 18.06 13.00
N LEU A 74 -0.17 16.85 13.19
CA LEU A 74 0.35 16.45 14.49
C LEU A 74 1.70 17.11 14.78
N PRO A 75 2.04 17.35 16.06
CA PRO A 75 3.40 17.72 16.43
C PRO A 75 4.36 16.59 16.07
N VAL A 76 5.60 16.96 15.73
CA VAL A 76 6.66 15.95 15.51
C VAL A 76 6.83 15.12 16.78
N PRO A 77 6.69 13.80 16.74
CA PRO A 77 6.85 12.95 17.93
C PRO A 77 8.30 12.98 18.42
N GLU A 78 8.52 12.72 19.69
CA GLU A 78 9.87 12.49 20.22
C GLU A 78 10.42 11.19 19.61
N TYR A 79 11.66 11.23 19.10
CA TYR A 79 12.35 10.08 18.53
C TYR A 79 13.85 10.19 18.75
N GLU A 80 14.54 9.06 18.70
CA GLU A 80 15.98 8.98 18.78
C GLU A 80 16.58 8.54 17.45
N VAL A 81 17.77 9.01 17.13
CA VAL A 81 18.56 8.55 15.99
C VAL A 81 19.92 8.12 16.49
N THR A 82 20.26 6.87 16.21
CA THR A 82 21.59 6.32 16.42
C THR A 82 22.21 5.94 15.08
N GLU A 83 23.48 6.23 14.91
CA GLU A 83 24.16 5.99 13.65
C GLU A 83 25.57 5.44 13.92
N ASP A 84 25.93 4.42 13.20
CA ASP A 84 27.27 3.86 13.18
C ASP A 84 27.81 3.70 11.73
N LYS A 85 28.87 2.92 11.55
CA LYS A 85 29.47 2.70 10.23
C LYS A 85 28.59 1.84 9.31
N GLN A 86 27.71 1.01 9.86
CA GLN A 86 26.94 0.00 9.13
C GLN A 86 25.49 0.40 8.97
N SER A 87 24.92 1.08 9.96
CA SER A 87 23.50 1.39 9.98
C SER A 87 23.17 2.77 10.56
N LEU A 88 21.95 3.21 10.27
CA LEU A 88 21.26 4.30 10.95
C LEU A 88 19.94 3.75 11.48
N VAL A 89 19.64 4.01 12.74
CA VAL A 89 18.38 3.57 13.37
C VAL A 89 17.62 4.78 13.86
N LEU A 90 16.39 4.96 13.39
CA LEU A 90 15.39 5.88 13.93
C LEU A 90 14.49 5.07 14.86
N SER A 91 14.36 5.50 16.13
CA SER A 91 13.55 4.82 17.15
C SER A 91 12.48 5.74 17.70
N LEU A 92 11.25 5.25 17.67
CA LEU A 92 10.07 5.74 18.35
C LEU A 92 9.68 4.74 19.45
N ASP A 93 8.64 5.02 20.23
CA ASP A 93 8.22 4.12 21.33
C ASP A 93 7.77 2.75 20.82
N GLU A 94 6.96 2.72 19.76
CA GLU A 94 6.32 1.50 19.26
C GLU A 94 6.94 0.94 17.97
N ILE A 95 7.75 1.75 17.26
CA ILE A 95 8.38 1.35 16.00
C ILE A 95 9.81 1.85 15.93
N SER A 96 10.70 1.04 15.37
CA SER A 96 12.03 1.50 14.96
C SER A 96 12.31 1.10 13.52
N VAL A 97 13.05 1.96 12.82
CA VAL A 97 13.44 1.77 11.41
C VAL A 97 14.96 1.76 11.34
N GLU A 98 15.51 0.66 10.90
CA GLU A 98 16.95 0.48 10.66
C GLU A 98 17.22 0.57 9.17
N PHE A 99 18.10 1.48 8.78
CA PHE A 99 18.65 1.60 7.45
C PHE A 99 20.04 0.97 7.40
N ASP A 100 20.21 -0.10 6.64
CA ASP A 100 21.50 -0.73 6.38
C ASP A 100 22.24 0.02 5.26
N LYS A 101 23.41 0.58 5.57
CA LYS A 101 24.19 1.41 4.63
C LYS A 101 24.86 0.62 3.50
N GLY A 102 25.00 -0.69 3.68
CA GLY A 102 25.62 -1.56 2.67
C GLY A 102 24.64 -2.04 1.61
N THR A 103 23.40 -2.30 2.01
CA THR A 103 22.33 -2.81 1.14
C THR A 103 21.26 -1.77 0.81
N GLU A 104 21.28 -0.62 1.49
CA GLU A 104 20.27 0.45 1.40
C GLU A 104 18.83 -0.02 1.73
N VAL A 105 18.69 -1.09 2.53
CA VAL A 105 17.44 -1.71 2.92
C VAL A 105 16.91 -1.10 4.22
N LEU A 106 15.61 -0.86 4.29
CA LEU A 106 14.91 -0.52 5.52
C LEU A 106 14.33 -1.78 6.17
N THR A 107 14.58 -1.92 7.48
CA THR A 107 13.99 -2.94 8.34
C THR A 107 13.18 -2.27 9.44
N PHE A 108 11.90 -2.61 9.53
CA PHE A 108 10.98 -2.10 10.54
C PHE A 108 10.82 -3.12 11.65
N LYS A 109 10.94 -2.65 12.90
CA LYS A 109 10.84 -3.49 14.09
C LYS A 109 9.82 -2.90 15.05
N ASP A 110 9.10 -3.77 15.76
CA ASP A 110 8.18 -3.35 16.84
C ASP A 110 8.92 -2.91 18.12
N ALA A 111 8.19 -2.52 19.15
CA ALA A 111 8.73 -2.15 20.46
C ALA A 111 9.56 -3.26 21.10
N ASN A 112 9.29 -4.53 20.78
CA ASN A 112 10.04 -5.69 21.26
C ASN A 112 11.25 -6.05 20.37
N LYS A 113 11.59 -5.18 19.41
CA LYS A 113 12.67 -5.36 18.43
C LYS A 113 12.46 -6.57 17.49
N ARG A 114 11.25 -7.09 17.35
CA ARG A 114 10.93 -8.12 16.36
C ARG A 114 10.75 -7.44 15.01
N ILE A 115 11.31 -8.06 13.96
CA ILE A 115 11.11 -7.58 12.58
C ILE A 115 9.63 -7.81 12.22
N ILE A 116 8.95 -6.71 11.86
CA ILE A 116 7.57 -6.74 11.40
C ILE A 116 7.48 -6.59 9.89
N LEU A 117 8.40 -5.81 9.28
CA LEU A 117 8.48 -5.61 7.84
C LEU A 117 9.94 -5.36 7.43
N GLN A 118 10.32 -5.83 6.25
CA GLN A 118 11.63 -5.57 5.67
C GLN A 118 11.50 -5.32 4.17
N GLU A 119 12.18 -4.31 3.66
CA GLU A 119 12.35 -4.15 2.22
C GLU A 119 13.21 -5.28 1.67
N LYS A 120 12.99 -5.64 0.42
CA LYS A 120 13.87 -6.57 -0.28
C LYS A 120 15.11 -5.82 -0.79
N VAL A 121 16.26 -6.47 -0.72
CA VAL A 121 17.51 -5.96 -1.35
C VAL A 121 17.24 -5.72 -2.84
N ASP A 122 17.67 -4.58 -3.36
CA ASP A 122 17.41 -4.13 -4.74
C ASP A 122 15.91 -4.08 -5.08
N GLY A 123 15.03 -3.90 -4.08
CA GLY A 123 13.58 -3.90 -4.24
C GLY A 123 12.95 -2.52 -4.41
N ARG A 124 13.73 -1.44 -4.37
CA ARG A 124 13.26 -0.07 -4.54
C ARG A 124 13.55 0.42 -5.96
N PHE A 125 12.51 0.69 -6.74
CA PHE A 125 12.65 1.17 -8.11
C PHE A 125 11.91 2.49 -8.30
N MET A 126 12.58 3.42 -8.98
CA MET A 126 12.01 4.66 -9.45
C MET A 126 12.63 4.97 -10.81
N LYS A 127 11.81 4.97 -11.86
CA LYS A 127 12.25 5.16 -13.24
C LYS A 127 11.48 6.30 -13.87
N ALA A 128 12.19 7.25 -14.46
CA ALA A 128 11.57 8.34 -15.23
C ALA A 128 10.70 7.81 -16.38
N SER A 129 9.54 8.40 -16.52
CA SER A 129 8.51 8.06 -17.50
C SER A 129 7.79 9.33 -17.97
N SER A 130 6.84 9.21 -18.87
CA SER A 130 5.97 10.31 -19.28
C SER A 130 4.58 9.80 -19.62
N VAL A 131 3.56 10.59 -19.29
CA VAL A 131 2.17 10.35 -19.65
C VAL A 131 1.65 11.60 -20.34
N GLN A 132 1.16 11.48 -21.58
CA GLN A 132 0.68 12.60 -22.39
C GLN A 132 1.71 13.77 -22.52
N ASN A 133 3.00 13.42 -22.59
CA ASN A 133 4.15 14.33 -22.57
C ASN A 133 4.43 15.04 -21.24
N GLU A 134 3.67 14.77 -20.17
CA GLU A 134 4.00 15.23 -18.83
C GLU A 134 4.99 14.28 -18.17
N PRO A 135 6.10 14.80 -17.60
CA PRO A 135 7.10 13.97 -16.93
C PRO A 135 6.52 13.35 -15.65
N THR A 136 6.79 12.09 -15.46
CA THR A 136 6.37 11.32 -14.29
C THR A 136 7.39 10.23 -13.99
N TYR A 137 7.11 9.38 -13.00
CA TYR A 137 7.92 8.22 -12.67
C TYR A 137 7.05 6.97 -12.59
N GLN A 138 7.63 5.84 -12.94
CA GLN A 138 7.16 4.54 -12.50
C GLN A 138 7.87 4.21 -11.19
N VAL A 139 7.12 3.81 -10.17
CA VAL A 139 7.66 3.45 -8.86
C VAL A 139 7.22 2.04 -8.48
N GLU A 140 8.13 1.33 -7.81
CA GLU A 140 7.87 -0.03 -7.33
C GLU A 140 8.68 -0.28 -6.07
N GLN A 141 8.06 -0.97 -5.09
CA GLN A 141 8.71 -1.39 -3.87
C GLN A 141 8.38 -2.84 -3.57
N HIS A 142 9.42 -3.62 -3.31
CA HIS A 142 9.33 -5.01 -2.88
C HIS A 142 9.60 -5.11 -1.39
N PHE A 143 8.76 -5.90 -0.72
CA PHE A 143 8.93 -6.27 0.68
C PHE A 143 9.03 -7.77 0.83
N VAL A 144 9.79 -8.24 1.81
CA VAL A 144 9.84 -9.65 2.19
C VAL A 144 8.50 -10.03 2.83
N SER A 145 7.88 -11.10 2.35
CA SER A 145 6.59 -11.62 2.83
C SER A 145 6.68 -13.12 3.06
N PRO A 146 6.98 -13.58 4.28
CA PRO A 146 7.17 -14.99 4.59
C PRO A 146 5.86 -15.78 4.44
N LYS A 147 5.99 -17.13 4.25
CA LYS A 147 4.84 -18.00 3.96
C LYS A 147 3.78 -18.03 5.05
N ASP A 148 4.17 -17.79 6.29
CA ASP A 148 3.31 -17.76 7.48
C ASP A 148 2.68 -16.40 7.75
N GLU A 149 2.83 -15.44 6.84
CA GLU A 149 2.17 -14.15 6.88
C GLU A 149 0.78 -14.22 6.27
N TYR A 150 -0.19 -13.56 6.90
CA TYR A 150 -1.51 -13.29 6.35
C TYR A 150 -1.62 -11.80 6.09
N ILE A 151 -2.06 -11.45 4.89
CA ILE A 151 -2.24 -10.05 4.47
C ILE A 151 -3.71 -9.80 4.16
N TYR A 152 -4.25 -8.71 4.69
CA TYR A 152 -5.63 -8.27 4.52
C TYR A 152 -5.66 -6.86 3.94
N GLY A 153 -6.76 -6.46 3.29
CA GLY A 153 -6.95 -5.08 2.84
C GLY A 153 -7.03 -4.91 1.33
N THR A 154 -6.43 -3.83 0.82
CA THR A 154 -6.55 -3.26 -0.53
C THR A 154 -7.95 -2.76 -0.89
N GLY A 155 -8.86 -2.64 0.09
CA GLY A 155 -10.23 -2.16 -0.11
C GLY A 155 -11.26 -3.28 -0.10
N GLN A 156 -12.36 -3.08 -0.83
CA GLN A 156 -13.47 -4.02 -0.88
C GLN A 156 -13.59 -4.63 -2.28
N PHE A 157 -13.12 -5.87 -2.42
CA PHE A 157 -13.15 -6.64 -3.64
C PHE A 157 -14.15 -7.80 -3.54
N GLN A 158 -14.73 -8.22 -4.67
CA GLN A 158 -15.71 -9.31 -4.74
C GLN A 158 -15.07 -10.60 -5.32
N ASP A 159 -13.81 -10.84 -5.03
CA ASP A 159 -13.05 -12.00 -5.49
C ASP A 159 -13.00 -13.16 -4.48
N GLY A 160 -13.57 -12.96 -3.28
CA GLY A 160 -13.69 -14.02 -2.26
C GLY A 160 -12.44 -14.23 -1.40
N TYR A 161 -11.38 -13.44 -1.56
CA TYR A 161 -10.15 -13.57 -0.79
C TYR A 161 -10.15 -12.68 0.45
N LEU A 162 -10.03 -13.29 1.62
CA LEU A 162 -9.73 -12.59 2.87
C LEU A 162 -8.21 -12.41 3.03
N ASN A 163 -7.45 -13.49 2.91
CA ASN A 163 -6.00 -13.42 2.84
C ASN A 163 -5.56 -13.20 1.40
N ILE A 164 -4.96 -12.05 1.14
CA ILE A 164 -4.54 -11.63 -0.20
C ILE A 164 -3.03 -11.79 -0.43
N ARG A 165 -2.31 -12.46 0.47
CA ARG A 165 -0.88 -12.72 0.30
C ARG A 165 -0.62 -13.43 -1.03
N GLY A 166 0.26 -12.86 -1.84
CA GLY A 166 0.62 -13.38 -3.16
C GLY A 166 -0.42 -13.17 -4.25
N LEU A 167 -1.63 -12.68 -3.94
CA LEU A 167 -2.66 -12.38 -4.94
C LEU A 167 -2.29 -11.14 -5.74
N THR A 168 -2.37 -11.21 -7.07
CA THR A 168 -2.22 -10.05 -7.95
C THR A 168 -3.53 -9.27 -8.01
N ARG A 169 -3.51 -7.97 -7.76
CA ARG A 169 -4.67 -7.09 -7.90
C ARG A 169 -4.30 -5.80 -8.62
N ARG A 170 -5.15 -5.36 -9.54
CA ARG A 170 -5.15 -4.00 -10.05
C ARG A 170 -6.13 -3.17 -9.22
N LEU A 171 -5.59 -2.16 -8.53
CA LEU A 171 -6.38 -1.33 -7.62
C LEU A 171 -7.13 -0.26 -8.41
N THR A 172 -8.34 -0.59 -8.84
CA THR A 172 -9.25 0.30 -9.56
C THR A 172 -10.55 0.46 -8.81
N GLN A 173 -11.13 1.65 -8.86
CA GLN A 173 -12.39 1.96 -8.18
C GLN A 173 -13.53 2.08 -9.19
N VAL A 174 -14.63 1.39 -8.90
CA VAL A 174 -15.88 1.41 -9.68
C VAL A 174 -17.08 1.38 -8.75
N ASN A 175 -18.31 1.35 -9.30
CA ASN A 175 -19.55 1.40 -8.50
C ASN A 175 -19.67 0.34 -7.39
N THR A 176 -19.09 -0.83 -7.60
CA THR A 176 -19.23 -2.00 -6.70
C THR A 176 -17.91 -2.46 -6.11
N GLN A 177 -16.84 -1.71 -6.29
CA GLN A 177 -15.51 -2.03 -5.78
C GLN A 177 -14.82 -0.79 -5.24
N ILE A 178 -14.44 -0.83 -3.97
CA ILE A 178 -13.61 0.19 -3.34
C ILE A 178 -12.17 -0.28 -3.37
N SER A 179 -11.27 0.61 -3.80
CA SER A 179 -9.83 0.35 -3.85
C SER A 179 -9.10 1.30 -2.93
N ILE A 180 -8.35 0.74 -1.99
CA ILE A 180 -7.55 1.49 -1.02
C ILE A 180 -6.17 0.82 -0.97
N PRO A 181 -5.07 1.51 -1.29
CA PRO A 181 -3.73 0.93 -1.29
C PRO A 181 -3.17 0.80 0.15
N PHE A 182 -3.92 0.14 1.01
CA PHE A 182 -3.61 -0.11 2.41
C PHE A 182 -3.76 -1.59 2.72
N ILE A 183 -2.76 -2.15 3.39
CA ILE A 183 -2.78 -3.54 3.86
C ILE A 183 -2.53 -3.61 5.37
N LEU A 184 -3.09 -4.65 5.99
CA LEU A 184 -2.80 -5.10 7.34
C LEU A 184 -2.14 -6.46 7.29
N SER A 185 -1.11 -6.66 8.11
CA SER A 185 -0.39 -7.93 8.22
C SER A 185 -0.56 -8.60 9.59
N SER A 186 -0.65 -9.92 9.58
CA SER A 186 -0.57 -10.73 10.78
C SER A 186 0.78 -10.65 11.53
N LYS A 187 1.78 -10.03 10.92
CA LYS A 187 3.10 -9.77 11.53
C LYS A 187 3.11 -8.51 12.41
N GLY A 188 1.96 -7.82 12.55
CA GLY A 188 1.82 -6.65 13.42
C GLY A 188 2.23 -5.35 12.77
N TYR A 189 1.84 -5.16 11.51
CA TYR A 189 1.99 -3.89 10.82
C TYR A 189 0.82 -3.58 9.89
N GLY A 190 0.63 -2.28 9.63
CA GLY A 190 -0.11 -1.77 8.49
C GLY A 190 0.84 -1.08 7.51
N LEU A 191 0.53 -1.10 6.23
CA LEU A 191 1.27 -0.38 5.21
C LEU A 191 0.31 0.37 4.31
N LEU A 192 0.47 1.70 4.22
CA LEU A 192 -0.18 2.56 3.26
C LEU A 192 0.79 2.87 2.12
N TRP A 193 0.44 2.51 0.90
CA TRP A 193 1.12 2.94 -0.31
C TRP A 193 0.50 4.26 -0.77
N ASN A 194 1.23 5.36 -0.55
CA ASN A 194 0.70 6.70 -0.77
C ASN A 194 0.89 7.14 -2.23
N ASN A 195 -0.01 6.69 -3.09
CA ASN A 195 -0.08 7.07 -4.49
C ASN A 195 -1.54 7.27 -4.90
N TYR A 196 -1.83 8.37 -5.59
CA TYR A 196 -3.21 8.76 -5.97
C TYR A 196 -3.61 8.26 -7.36
N GLY A 197 -2.69 7.61 -8.06
CA GLY A 197 -2.92 7.01 -9.36
C GLY A 197 -3.18 5.51 -9.29
N LEU A 198 -3.19 4.89 -10.46
CA LEU A 198 -3.26 3.44 -10.60
C LEU A 198 -2.14 2.76 -9.80
N THR A 199 -2.50 1.73 -9.05
CA THR A 199 -1.56 0.89 -8.31
C THR A 199 -1.86 -0.57 -8.59
N ASP A 200 -0.84 -1.34 -8.88
CA ASP A 200 -0.90 -2.80 -8.93
C ASP A 200 -0.28 -3.37 -7.65
N PHE A 201 -1.01 -4.27 -7.00
CA PHE A 201 -0.56 -5.06 -5.86
C PHE A 201 -0.11 -6.43 -6.36
N ASN A 202 1.13 -6.84 -6.06
CA ASN A 202 1.76 -8.05 -6.56
C ASN A 202 1.65 -8.18 -8.09
N PRO A 203 2.11 -7.20 -8.88
CA PRO A 203 1.97 -7.20 -10.33
C PRO A 203 2.62 -8.41 -10.98
N ALA A 204 2.01 -8.91 -12.05
CA ALA A 204 2.56 -9.95 -12.89
C ALA A 204 3.14 -9.35 -14.18
N ASP A 205 4.37 -9.74 -14.53
CA ASP A 205 5.05 -9.29 -15.74
C ASP A 205 4.89 -10.25 -16.90
N GLN A 206 4.46 -11.50 -16.63
CA GLN A 206 4.16 -12.47 -17.67
C GLN A 206 2.69 -12.36 -18.06
N PHE A 207 2.41 -12.39 -19.35
CA PHE A 207 1.06 -12.32 -19.85
C PHE A 207 0.90 -13.09 -21.17
N VAL A 208 -0.34 -13.40 -21.50
CA VAL A 208 -0.75 -13.94 -22.79
C VAL A 208 -2.03 -13.25 -23.25
N GLU A 209 -2.04 -12.80 -24.51
CA GLU A 209 -3.25 -12.32 -25.17
C GLU A 209 -4.03 -13.53 -25.70
N LEU A 210 -5.33 -13.57 -25.41
CA LEU A 210 -6.17 -14.64 -25.91
C LEU A 210 -6.76 -14.25 -27.27
N THR A 211 -6.75 -15.20 -28.20
CA THR A 211 -7.29 -15.02 -29.54
C THR A 211 -8.70 -15.59 -29.66
N PRO A 212 -9.60 -14.96 -30.46
CA PRO A 212 -10.92 -15.50 -30.68
C PRO A 212 -10.84 -16.93 -31.26
N ALA A 213 -11.47 -17.88 -30.59
CA ALA A 213 -11.78 -19.17 -31.15
C ALA A 213 -13.03 -19.03 -32.05
N ASN A 214 -13.27 -19.98 -32.98
CA ASN A 214 -14.36 -19.89 -33.94
C ASN A 214 -15.69 -19.47 -33.30
N ALA A 215 -16.39 -18.55 -33.96
CA ALA A 215 -17.59 -17.86 -33.51
C ALA A 215 -18.86 -18.75 -33.47
N SER A 216 -18.85 -19.82 -32.69
CA SER A 216 -20.05 -20.56 -32.36
C SER A 216 -20.42 -20.32 -30.92
N GLY A 217 -20.82 -19.06 -30.60
CA GLY A 217 -21.27 -18.76 -29.26
C GLY A 217 -22.58 -19.44 -28.93
N GLU A 218 -22.64 -20.14 -27.79
CA GLU A 218 -23.91 -20.52 -27.20
C GLU A 218 -24.71 -19.28 -26.83
N ALA A 219 -26.01 -19.26 -27.16
CA ALA A 219 -26.92 -18.23 -26.75
C ALA A 219 -27.20 -18.39 -25.25
N VAL A 220 -26.70 -17.45 -24.42
CA VAL A 220 -26.92 -17.45 -22.98
C VAL A 220 -27.93 -16.36 -22.60
N THR A 221 -28.96 -16.73 -21.84
CA THR A 221 -29.91 -15.77 -21.30
C THR A 221 -29.29 -15.14 -20.03
N VAL A 222 -29.05 -13.84 -20.06
CA VAL A 222 -28.51 -13.06 -18.95
C VAL A 222 -29.57 -12.09 -18.41
N ASN A 223 -29.60 -11.88 -17.12
CA ASN A 223 -30.37 -10.83 -16.50
C ASN A 223 -29.51 -9.55 -16.52
N THR A 224 -30.01 -8.51 -17.19
CA THR A 224 -29.35 -7.18 -17.17
C THR A 224 -30.22 -6.21 -16.40
N THR A 225 -29.58 -5.30 -15.67
CA THR A 225 -30.26 -4.20 -15.00
C THR A 225 -30.03 -2.93 -15.83
N GLY A 226 -31.08 -2.43 -16.46
CA GLY A 226 -31.07 -1.16 -17.17
C GLY A 226 -31.98 -0.13 -16.51
N THR A 227 -32.10 1.03 -17.13
CA THR A 227 -32.98 2.13 -16.68
C THR A 227 -34.48 1.73 -16.60
N SER A 228 -34.84 0.62 -17.23
CA SER A 228 -36.21 0.07 -17.22
C SER A 228 -36.38 -1.09 -16.23
N GLY A 229 -35.41 -1.37 -15.38
CA GLY A 229 -35.39 -2.51 -14.44
C GLY A 229 -34.63 -3.72 -14.97
N ASN A 230 -34.88 -4.88 -14.38
CA ASN A 230 -34.24 -6.14 -14.81
C ASN A 230 -34.84 -6.64 -16.10
N VAL A 231 -34.01 -6.80 -17.12
CA VAL A 231 -34.40 -7.32 -18.44
C VAL A 231 -33.64 -8.64 -18.68
N ARG A 232 -34.34 -9.63 -19.22
CA ARG A 232 -33.72 -10.85 -19.73
C ARG A 232 -33.29 -10.63 -21.17
N GLU A 233 -31.99 -10.73 -21.43
CA GLU A 233 -31.44 -10.65 -22.78
C GLU A 233 -30.79 -11.97 -23.15
N THR A 234 -30.98 -12.40 -24.38
CA THR A 234 -30.21 -13.52 -24.94
C THR A 234 -29.01 -12.96 -25.65
N ARG A 235 -27.81 -13.33 -25.18
CA ARG A 235 -26.53 -12.90 -25.75
C ARG A 235 -25.77 -14.10 -26.26
N GLN A 236 -25.06 -13.91 -27.37
CA GLN A 236 -24.06 -14.88 -27.80
C GLN A 236 -22.77 -14.68 -27.00
N THR A 237 -22.25 -15.75 -26.43
CA THR A 237 -20.93 -15.79 -25.80
C THR A 237 -19.89 -16.17 -26.84
N TYR A 238 -18.70 -15.59 -26.72
CA TYR A 238 -17.56 -15.87 -27.59
C TYR A 238 -16.45 -16.47 -26.74
N SER A 239 -15.79 -17.48 -27.28
CA SER A 239 -14.61 -18.09 -26.66
C SER A 239 -13.34 -17.46 -27.21
N PHE A 240 -12.40 -17.21 -26.32
CA PHE A 240 -11.04 -16.79 -26.61
C PHE A 240 -10.10 -17.83 -26.00
N THR A 241 -9.06 -18.19 -26.72
CA THR A 241 -8.15 -19.27 -26.28
C THR A 241 -6.69 -18.82 -26.36
N ALA A 242 -5.91 -19.38 -25.47
CA ALA A 242 -4.45 -19.29 -25.44
C ALA A 242 -3.86 -20.52 -24.77
N SER A 243 -2.56 -20.59 -24.68
CA SER A 243 -1.88 -21.54 -23.78
C SER A 243 -0.73 -20.86 -23.07
N VAL A 244 -0.45 -21.27 -21.85
CA VAL A 244 0.69 -20.80 -21.06
C VAL A 244 1.60 -21.98 -20.74
N GLU A 245 2.91 -21.71 -20.69
CA GLU A 245 3.92 -22.68 -20.28
C GLU A 245 4.36 -22.32 -18.87
N VAL A 246 4.13 -23.23 -17.92
CA VAL A 246 4.45 -23.04 -16.51
C VAL A 246 5.76 -23.79 -16.18
N PRO A 247 6.82 -23.08 -15.74
CA PRO A 247 8.15 -23.70 -15.62
C PRO A 247 8.28 -24.66 -14.43
N ARG A 248 7.41 -24.57 -13.43
CA ARG A 248 7.43 -25.42 -12.23
C ARG A 248 6.04 -25.54 -11.63
N SER A 249 5.76 -26.66 -10.98
CA SER A 249 4.50 -26.85 -10.24
C SER A 249 4.45 -25.94 -9.00
N GLY A 250 3.26 -25.46 -8.65
CA GLY A 250 3.00 -24.63 -7.46
C GLY A 250 1.83 -23.69 -7.62
N SER A 251 1.70 -22.78 -6.65
CA SER A 251 0.65 -21.77 -6.65
C SER A 251 1.01 -20.62 -7.59
N TYR A 252 0.07 -20.21 -8.42
CA TYR A 252 0.18 -19.09 -9.35
C TYR A 252 -0.93 -18.09 -9.11
N SER A 253 -0.58 -16.83 -9.10
CA SER A 253 -1.54 -15.73 -9.08
C SER A 253 -1.84 -15.29 -10.51
N LEU A 254 -3.12 -15.17 -10.80
CA LEU A 254 -3.66 -14.80 -12.09
C LEU A 254 -4.40 -13.47 -11.96
N LEU A 255 -4.27 -12.61 -12.98
CA LEU A 255 -5.10 -11.44 -13.19
C LEU A 255 -5.63 -11.50 -14.62
N LEU A 256 -6.93 -11.74 -14.77
CA LEU A 256 -7.60 -11.65 -16.06
C LEU A 256 -8.08 -10.22 -16.29
N ASP A 257 -7.70 -9.61 -17.41
CA ASP A 257 -8.22 -8.35 -17.91
C ASP A 257 -8.95 -8.61 -19.23
N VAL A 258 -10.27 -8.42 -19.26
CA VAL A 258 -11.08 -8.66 -20.47
C VAL A 258 -11.09 -7.49 -21.43
N GLY A 259 -10.40 -6.39 -21.11
CA GLY A 259 -10.20 -5.25 -22.01
C GLY A 259 -11.43 -4.37 -22.21
N GLN A 260 -12.43 -4.43 -21.33
CA GLN A 260 -13.64 -3.61 -21.37
C GLN A 260 -13.61 -2.48 -20.33
N ARG A 261 -14.42 -1.43 -20.55
CA ARG A 261 -14.60 -0.36 -19.57
C ARG A 261 -15.42 -0.78 -18.35
N MET A 262 -16.36 -1.66 -18.54
CA MET A 262 -17.19 -2.24 -17.48
C MET A 262 -17.24 -3.74 -17.69
N ALA A 263 -17.04 -4.48 -16.61
CA ALA A 263 -17.11 -5.93 -16.63
C ALA A 263 -18.53 -6.39 -16.99
N ARG A 264 -18.56 -7.45 -17.75
CA ARG A 264 -19.78 -8.18 -18.09
C ARG A 264 -19.62 -9.60 -17.60
N LYS A 265 -20.66 -10.42 -17.78
CA LYS A 265 -20.52 -11.82 -17.45
C LYS A 265 -19.41 -12.44 -18.29
N TYR A 266 -18.41 -12.99 -17.62
CA TYR A 266 -17.32 -13.75 -18.23
C TYR A 266 -16.83 -14.84 -17.28
N TYR A 267 -16.16 -15.83 -17.80
CA TYR A 267 -15.48 -16.84 -16.99
C TYR A 267 -14.15 -17.26 -17.61
N LEU A 268 -13.26 -17.72 -16.74
CA LEU A 268 -11.95 -18.28 -17.09
C LEU A 268 -11.95 -19.77 -16.78
N VAL A 269 -11.51 -20.56 -17.74
CA VAL A 269 -11.30 -22.01 -17.65
C VAL A 269 -9.83 -22.30 -17.91
N ILE A 270 -9.22 -23.17 -17.11
CA ILE A 270 -7.88 -23.69 -17.30
C ILE A 270 -7.98 -25.21 -17.30
N ASP A 271 -7.48 -25.87 -18.37
CA ASP A 271 -7.53 -27.32 -18.56
C ASP A 271 -8.92 -27.91 -18.32
N GLY A 272 -9.97 -27.24 -18.77
CA GLY A 272 -11.36 -27.64 -18.59
C GLY A 272 -11.96 -27.35 -17.22
N GLN A 273 -11.18 -26.83 -16.25
CA GLN A 273 -11.67 -26.43 -14.93
C GLN A 273 -12.01 -24.95 -14.89
N LYS A 274 -13.22 -24.59 -14.45
CA LYS A 274 -13.63 -23.19 -14.26
C LYS A 274 -12.94 -22.61 -13.02
N ILE A 275 -12.14 -21.54 -13.24
CA ILE A 275 -11.35 -20.86 -12.21
C ILE A 275 -12.05 -19.57 -11.75
N MET A 276 -12.58 -18.79 -12.69
CA MET A 276 -13.29 -17.55 -12.42
C MET A 276 -14.67 -17.60 -13.06
N ASP A 277 -15.69 -17.08 -12.36
CA ASP A 277 -17.07 -16.93 -12.88
C ASP A 277 -17.63 -15.59 -12.41
N VAL A 278 -17.50 -14.57 -13.25
CA VAL A 278 -17.91 -13.20 -12.95
C VAL A 278 -19.29 -12.93 -13.50
N ASN A 279 -20.25 -12.71 -12.61
CA ASN A 279 -21.64 -12.46 -12.95
C ASN A 279 -22.10 -11.01 -12.66
N ASN A 280 -21.31 -10.23 -11.92
CA ASN A 280 -21.64 -8.85 -11.59
C ASN A 280 -21.20 -7.90 -12.69
N LEU A 281 -22.17 -7.24 -13.34
CA LEU A 281 -21.94 -6.34 -14.47
C LEU A 281 -21.31 -4.99 -14.10
N TRP A 282 -21.19 -4.70 -12.81
CA TRP A 282 -20.66 -3.42 -12.29
C TRP A 282 -19.23 -3.52 -11.79
N LEU A 283 -18.63 -4.71 -11.86
CA LEU A 283 -17.23 -4.92 -11.52
C LEU A 283 -16.29 -4.34 -12.60
N PRO A 284 -15.04 -4.02 -12.26
CA PRO A 284 -14.03 -3.66 -13.24
C PRO A 284 -13.76 -4.83 -14.21
N PRO A 285 -13.13 -4.55 -15.36
CA PRO A 285 -12.79 -5.61 -16.34
C PRO A 285 -11.71 -6.57 -15.86
N THR A 286 -11.21 -6.40 -14.65
CA THR A 286 -10.13 -7.22 -14.07
C THR A 286 -10.63 -8.08 -12.92
N THR A 287 -10.19 -9.34 -12.88
CA THR A 287 -10.48 -10.28 -11.79
C THR A 287 -9.25 -11.13 -11.50
N SER A 288 -9.07 -11.47 -10.24
CA SER A 288 -7.90 -12.20 -9.76
C SER A 288 -8.26 -13.57 -9.19
N ALA A 289 -7.31 -14.51 -9.29
CA ALA A 289 -7.39 -15.80 -8.61
C ALA A 289 -5.99 -16.34 -8.29
N ILE A 290 -5.91 -17.24 -7.31
CA ILE A 290 -4.75 -18.10 -7.08
C ILE A 290 -5.14 -19.53 -7.45
N VAL A 291 -4.28 -20.21 -8.21
CA VAL A 291 -4.49 -21.57 -8.70
C VAL A 291 -3.24 -22.41 -8.49
N GLU A 292 -3.44 -23.71 -8.29
CA GLU A 292 -2.34 -24.67 -8.32
C GLU A 292 -2.17 -25.19 -9.76
N LEU A 293 -0.99 -25.00 -10.33
CA LEU A 293 -0.64 -25.49 -11.67
C LEU A 293 0.53 -26.46 -11.59
N THR A 294 0.52 -27.47 -12.46
CA THR A 294 1.67 -28.36 -12.66
C THR A 294 2.68 -27.73 -13.61
N ALA A 295 3.93 -28.20 -13.60
CA ALA A 295 4.87 -27.79 -14.64
C ALA A 295 4.39 -28.27 -16.01
N GLY A 296 4.50 -27.42 -17.04
CA GLY A 296 4.12 -27.75 -18.41
C GLY A 296 3.12 -26.78 -19.00
N LYS A 297 2.50 -27.25 -20.10
CA LYS A 297 1.55 -26.45 -20.87
C LYS A 297 0.14 -26.57 -20.28
N HIS A 298 -0.54 -25.43 -20.16
CA HIS A 298 -1.93 -25.32 -19.73
C HIS A 298 -2.75 -24.60 -20.80
N ASP A 299 -3.92 -25.14 -21.10
CA ASP A 299 -4.86 -24.57 -22.06
C ASP A 299 -5.80 -23.60 -21.33
N ILE A 300 -5.87 -22.37 -21.85
CA ILE A 300 -6.63 -21.27 -21.29
C ILE A 300 -7.82 -20.95 -22.20
N GLU A 301 -9.01 -20.88 -21.62
CA GLU A 301 -10.22 -20.42 -22.31
C GLU A 301 -10.91 -19.33 -21.49
N VAL A 302 -11.23 -18.23 -22.15
CA VAL A 302 -12.10 -17.18 -21.60
C VAL A 302 -13.36 -17.09 -22.42
N GLN A 303 -14.52 -17.15 -21.76
CA GLN A 303 -15.78 -16.84 -22.41
C GLN A 303 -16.25 -15.45 -22.03
N GLY A 304 -16.59 -14.66 -23.03
CA GLY A 304 -16.98 -13.27 -22.91
C GLY A 304 -17.82 -12.79 -24.08
N GLU A 305 -17.71 -11.53 -24.44
CA GLU A 305 -18.42 -10.91 -25.56
C GLU A 305 -17.51 -10.74 -26.79
N ARG A 306 -18.10 -10.53 -27.94
CA ARG A 306 -17.40 -10.44 -29.23
C ARG A 306 -16.24 -9.43 -29.28
N ASN A 307 -16.40 -8.33 -28.58
CA ASN A 307 -15.46 -7.22 -28.61
C ASN A 307 -14.46 -7.25 -27.45
N ASP A 308 -14.48 -8.30 -26.64
CA ASP A 308 -13.51 -8.48 -25.56
C ASP A 308 -12.12 -8.72 -26.14
N LYS A 309 -11.13 -8.29 -25.37
CA LYS A 309 -9.71 -8.50 -25.67
C LYS A 309 -9.02 -9.04 -24.43
N PRO A 310 -9.32 -10.28 -24.06
CA PRO A 310 -8.83 -10.82 -22.80
C PRO A 310 -7.31 -11.01 -22.85
N VAL A 311 -6.69 -10.52 -21.77
CA VAL A 311 -5.27 -10.72 -21.47
C VAL A 311 -5.18 -11.39 -20.11
N LEU A 312 -4.50 -12.52 -20.04
CA LEU A 312 -4.21 -13.19 -18.78
C LEU A 312 -2.80 -12.86 -18.35
N TYR A 313 -2.67 -12.16 -17.23
CA TYR A 313 -1.39 -11.95 -16.53
C TYR A 313 -1.21 -13.04 -15.48
N TRP A 314 0.02 -13.50 -15.29
CA TRP A 314 0.29 -14.55 -14.32
C TRP A 314 1.71 -14.46 -13.75
N ARG A 315 1.85 -14.92 -12.49
CA ARG A 315 3.13 -15.04 -11.80
C ARG A 315 3.09 -16.19 -10.80
N PRO A 316 4.23 -16.83 -10.49
CA PRO A 316 4.30 -17.72 -9.33
C PRO A 316 4.07 -16.90 -8.04
N VAL A 317 3.34 -17.46 -7.09
CA VAL A 317 3.27 -16.92 -5.74
C VAL A 317 4.65 -17.01 -5.10
N SER A 318 5.14 -15.89 -4.60
CA SER A 318 6.48 -15.74 -4.01
C SER A 318 6.41 -15.27 -2.56
N GLU A 319 7.57 -15.20 -1.92
CA GLU A 319 7.73 -14.64 -0.57
C GLU A 319 7.98 -13.12 -0.63
N GLU A 320 7.24 -12.45 -1.50
CA GLU A 320 7.30 -11.00 -1.69
C GLU A 320 5.92 -10.39 -1.75
N THR A 321 5.80 -9.20 -1.17
CA THR A 321 4.69 -8.27 -1.39
C THR A 321 5.22 -7.08 -2.16
N VAL A 322 4.55 -6.72 -3.25
CA VAL A 322 4.99 -5.68 -4.19
C VAL A 322 3.88 -4.68 -4.42
N PHE A 323 4.22 -3.40 -4.34
CA PHE A 323 3.39 -2.32 -4.86
C PHE A 323 4.07 -1.68 -6.05
N ARG A 324 3.31 -1.46 -7.13
CA ARG A 324 3.78 -0.79 -8.35
C ARG A 324 2.78 0.27 -8.78
N SER A 325 3.26 1.48 -9.07
CA SER A 325 2.45 2.54 -9.66
C SER A 325 3.13 3.03 -10.94
N PRO A 326 2.43 2.99 -12.09
CA PRO A 326 3.00 3.43 -13.38
C PRO A 326 3.12 4.94 -13.48
N VAL A 327 2.44 5.70 -12.61
CA VAL A 327 2.46 7.16 -12.56
C VAL A 327 2.61 7.61 -11.11
N ALA A 328 3.71 8.28 -10.81
CA ALA A 328 4.01 8.81 -9.49
C ALA A 328 4.93 10.03 -9.59
N GLN A 329 4.98 10.82 -8.53
CA GLN A 329 5.94 11.91 -8.38
C GLN A 329 7.17 11.47 -7.57
N MET A 330 6.96 10.55 -6.63
CA MET A 330 7.98 9.93 -5.80
C MET A 330 7.48 8.57 -5.33
N LEU A 331 8.36 7.75 -4.80
CA LEU A 331 7.97 6.56 -4.05
C LEU A 331 7.64 7.00 -2.63
N ASP A 332 6.45 6.64 -2.15
CA ASP A 332 5.93 7.10 -0.86
C ASP A 332 5.08 6.00 -0.21
N TYR A 333 5.44 5.61 0.99
CA TYR A 333 4.64 4.68 1.79
C TYR A 333 4.80 4.97 3.29
N THR A 334 3.82 4.53 4.07
CA THR A 334 3.86 4.63 5.53
C THR A 334 3.69 3.26 6.16
N VAL A 335 4.54 2.97 7.13
CA VAL A 335 4.46 1.76 7.96
C VAL A 335 3.95 2.13 9.34
N PHE A 336 2.95 1.40 9.80
CA PHE A 336 2.35 1.48 11.13
C PHE A 336 2.66 0.20 11.88
N ALA A 337 3.23 0.28 13.08
CA ALA A 337 3.42 -0.88 13.94
C ALA A 337 2.19 -1.08 14.85
N GLY A 338 1.84 -2.33 15.12
CA GLY A 338 0.77 -2.70 16.03
C GLY A 338 -0.18 -3.75 15.46
N ASN A 339 -1.16 -4.14 16.28
CA ASN A 339 -2.28 -4.95 15.81
C ASN A 339 -3.27 -4.12 14.96
N GLY A 340 -4.30 -4.74 14.42
CA GLY A 340 -5.24 -4.06 13.51
C GLY A 340 -5.93 -2.84 14.13
N ASP A 341 -6.30 -2.89 15.40
CA ASP A 341 -6.98 -1.79 16.11
C ASP A 341 -6.02 -0.61 16.34
N GLU A 342 -4.77 -0.89 16.74
CA GLU A 342 -3.72 0.10 16.94
C GLU A 342 -3.34 0.79 15.62
N VAL A 343 -3.19 0.02 14.55
CA VAL A 343 -2.90 0.53 13.20
C VAL A 343 -4.03 1.43 12.70
N ILE A 344 -5.30 1.01 12.85
CA ILE A 344 -6.46 1.81 12.43
C ILE A 344 -6.58 3.09 13.27
N ALA A 345 -6.33 3.00 14.59
CA ALA A 345 -6.35 4.16 15.48
C ALA A 345 -5.29 5.20 15.04
N SER A 346 -4.06 4.75 14.82
CA SER A 346 -2.95 5.60 14.35
C SER A 346 -3.23 6.21 12.97
N TYR A 347 -3.74 5.41 12.03
CA TYR A 347 -4.15 5.92 10.71
C TYR A 347 -5.20 7.03 10.84
N ARG A 348 -6.21 6.85 11.69
CA ARG A 348 -7.27 7.86 11.91
C ARG A 348 -6.77 9.10 12.64
N GLU A 349 -5.79 8.98 13.51
CA GLU A 349 -5.13 10.13 14.15
C GLU A 349 -4.50 11.05 13.09
N LEU A 350 -3.92 10.49 12.03
CA LEU A 350 -3.25 11.21 10.96
C LEU A 350 -4.21 11.75 9.88
N THR A 351 -5.31 11.04 9.64
CA THR A 351 -6.26 11.33 8.55
C THR A 351 -7.54 12.02 9.03
N GLY A 352 -7.69 12.17 10.34
CA GLY A 352 -8.89 12.69 10.97
C GLY A 352 -10.03 11.67 11.11
N PRO A 353 -11.01 11.95 11.95
CA PRO A 353 -12.17 11.10 12.15
C PRO A 353 -13.10 11.18 10.94
N ALA A 354 -13.69 10.05 10.56
CA ALA A 354 -14.79 10.06 9.60
C ALA A 354 -15.95 10.94 10.12
N PRO A 355 -16.54 11.80 9.30
CA PRO A 355 -17.66 12.63 9.73
C PRO A 355 -18.84 11.77 10.13
N MET A 356 -19.53 12.14 11.22
CA MET A 356 -20.78 11.49 11.62
C MET A 356 -21.84 11.76 10.58
N MET A 357 -22.29 10.72 9.92
CA MET A 357 -23.38 10.83 8.95
C MET A 357 -24.72 11.06 9.66
N PRO A 358 -25.64 11.87 9.11
CA PRO A 358 -26.99 11.99 9.63
C PRO A 358 -27.69 10.63 9.65
N LEU A 359 -28.53 10.37 10.66
CA LEU A 359 -29.23 9.07 10.81
C LEU A 359 -30.02 8.67 9.57
N TRP A 360 -30.62 9.62 8.85
CA TRP A 360 -31.37 9.35 7.62
C TRP A 360 -30.49 8.79 6.49
N SER A 361 -29.18 9.09 6.48
CA SER A 361 -28.25 8.57 5.47
C SER A 361 -27.85 7.11 5.71
N LEU A 362 -28.11 6.59 6.92
CA LEU A 362 -27.86 5.18 7.29
C LEU A 362 -29.07 4.28 6.97
N GLY A 363 -30.19 4.88 6.54
CA GLY A 363 -31.39 4.18 6.14
C GLY A 363 -31.42 3.81 4.65
N TYR A 364 -32.49 3.16 4.25
CA TYR A 364 -32.75 2.86 2.85
C TYR A 364 -33.00 4.14 2.07
N ILE A 365 -32.18 4.42 1.06
CA ILE A 365 -32.35 5.56 0.15
C ILE A 365 -32.78 5.01 -1.21
N HIS A 366 -34.01 5.35 -1.62
CA HIS A 366 -34.52 5.00 -2.93
C HIS A 366 -34.42 6.20 -3.86
N CYS A 367 -33.53 6.13 -4.85
CA CYS A 367 -33.47 7.09 -5.95
C CYS A 367 -34.36 6.61 -7.11
N ARG A 368 -35.30 7.42 -7.50
CA ARG A 368 -36.03 7.23 -8.76
C ARG A 368 -35.27 8.00 -9.84
N GLU A 369 -34.73 7.30 -10.83
CA GLU A 369 -33.89 7.88 -11.90
C GLU A 369 -34.65 8.84 -12.86
N ARG A 370 -35.82 9.26 -12.52
CA ARG A 370 -36.56 10.31 -13.26
C ARG A 370 -36.70 11.53 -12.35
N CYS A 371 -35.74 12.41 -12.47
CA CYS A 371 -35.88 13.81 -12.12
C CYS A 371 -35.98 14.63 -13.40
#